data_5e441f770c457a4d6c81eead27ddbfb2
#
_entry.id   5e441f770c457a4d6c81eead27ddbfb2
#
_cell.length_a   1.000
_cell.length_b   1.000
_cell.length_c   1.000
_cell.angle_alpha   90.00
_cell.angle_beta   90.00
_cell.angle_gamma   90.00
#
_symmetry.space_group_name_H-M   'P 1'
#
loop_
_entity.id
_entity.type
_entity.pdbx_description
1 polymer ?
#
loop_
_entity_poly.entity_id
_entity_poly.type
_entity_poly.pdbx_seq_one_letter_code
_entity_poly.pdbx_strand_id
1 'polypeptide(L)'
;MKIRRQSFFTALVLFFIFAEQAAACSVSFLEAGGQALAARNMDWPEPDGRVIKNVRGIEKTAIMPPEGAIPYTWTSAYGSITFDMLAQVPGLGIINAPGCGLNEKGFYAAALFVDPPEYPGPGGKPAVRCGEVVRVLLDTCASVPEALEKFNDFGVTELSISGVNFRLHWFLADRNGNCAIVEFPPENHGVISVHTPPQYGTMTNSYYDPSYAGLALYEGFGGSLPIPPEDAVRTSMVRFVRNTWFSLEAMAGETVEKDDGFFVMDKVKQTEGTTGSQSRTDWTIVYDLKKPDLAWTAIKNNSRRTIDLRRLDFNFSPEVYSMDIQSPGAGDVTTAFGEKSGGGCRAGFTSSWGLFLVVPATLAALRGK
;
A
#
# COMPACT_ATOMS: atom_id res chain seq x y z
N MET A 1 34.12 19.00 64.34
CA MET A 1 33.85 19.61 63.06
C MET A 1 33.46 18.48 62.07
N LYS A 2 32.14 18.28 61.86
CA LYS A 2 31.59 17.18 61.09
C LYS A 2 31.24 17.73 59.70
N ILE A 3 31.96 17.28 58.66
CA ILE A 3 31.70 17.62 57.27
C ILE A 3 30.59 16.66 56.76
N ARG A 4 29.41 17.20 56.49
CA ARG A 4 28.32 16.48 55.79
C ARG A 4 28.66 16.38 54.31
N ARG A 5 28.80 15.13 53.83
CA ARG A 5 28.80 14.83 52.40
C ARG A 5 27.35 14.91 51.90
N GLN A 6 27.06 15.87 51.07
CA GLN A 6 25.85 15.91 50.24
C GLN A 6 26.10 15.06 48.98
N SER A 7 25.38 13.94 48.89
CA SER A 7 25.33 13.13 47.68
C SER A 7 24.37 13.79 46.67
N PHE A 8 24.91 14.31 45.58
CA PHE A 8 24.13 14.72 44.43
C PHE A 8 23.69 13.47 43.69
N PHE A 9 22.42 13.10 43.77
CA PHE A 9 21.76 12.17 42.86
C PHE A 9 21.46 12.94 41.58
N THR A 10 22.29 12.78 40.56
CA THR A 10 21.99 13.22 39.18
C THR A 10 21.04 12.20 38.60
N ALA A 11 19.74 12.51 38.59
CA ALA A 11 18.75 11.74 37.86
C ALA A 11 19.00 11.95 36.32
N LEU A 12 19.64 10.98 35.70
CA LEU A 12 19.76 10.90 34.24
C LEU A 12 18.36 10.51 33.70
N VAL A 13 17.57 11.51 33.34
CA VAL A 13 16.34 11.30 32.57
C VAL A 13 16.76 10.91 31.14
N LEU A 14 16.78 9.62 30.90
CA LEU A 14 16.86 9.07 29.52
C LEU A 14 15.54 9.44 28.84
N PHE A 15 15.54 10.52 28.08
CA PHE A 15 14.56 10.77 27.04
C PHE A 15 14.76 9.69 25.97
N PHE A 16 14.00 8.62 26.05
CA PHE A 16 13.76 7.78 24.88
C PHE A 16 12.95 8.63 23.90
N ILE A 17 13.64 9.30 22.99
CA ILE A 17 13.04 9.79 21.76
C ILE A 17 12.70 8.52 20.98
N PHE A 18 11.47 8.05 21.08
CA PHE A 18 10.90 7.19 20.06
C PHE A 18 10.86 8.05 18.79
N ALA A 19 11.90 7.92 17.99
CA ALA A 19 11.80 8.33 16.60
C ALA A 19 10.64 7.47 16.04
N GLU A 20 9.47 8.07 15.88
CA GLU A 20 8.39 7.47 15.11
C GLU A 20 9.02 7.06 13.79
N GLN A 21 9.02 5.76 13.52
CA GLN A 21 9.48 5.23 12.24
C GLN A 21 8.47 5.74 11.22
N ALA A 22 8.76 6.89 10.65
CA ALA A 22 7.93 7.50 9.65
C ALA A 22 8.04 6.66 8.37
N ALA A 23 7.15 5.66 8.25
CA ALA A 23 6.90 5.06 6.95
C ALA A 23 6.52 6.19 6.00
N ALA A 24 7.31 6.39 4.99
CA ALA A 24 7.09 7.44 4.02
C ALA A 24 6.79 6.78 2.67
N CYS A 25 5.62 7.03 2.10
CA CYS A 25 5.19 6.49 0.81
C CYS A 25 4.74 7.62 -0.10
N SER A 26 4.74 7.37 -1.40
CA SER A 26 4.19 8.30 -2.40
C SER A 26 3.43 7.51 -3.45
N VAL A 27 2.29 8.03 -3.89
CA VAL A 27 1.49 7.48 -5.00
C VAL A 27 1.19 8.60 -5.99
N SER A 28 1.22 8.27 -7.28
CA SER A 28 0.75 9.11 -8.37
C SER A 28 -0.21 8.34 -9.27
N PHE A 29 -1.23 9.03 -9.73
CA PHE A 29 -2.06 8.62 -10.85
C PHE A 29 -1.78 9.54 -12.03
N LEU A 30 -1.44 8.93 -13.17
CA LEU A 30 -1.11 9.63 -14.41
C LEU A 30 -2.11 9.21 -15.49
N GLU A 31 -2.75 10.18 -16.14
CA GLU A 31 -3.67 9.92 -17.23
C GLU A 31 -3.44 10.90 -18.37
N ALA A 32 -3.03 10.36 -19.54
CA ALA A 32 -2.92 11.12 -20.78
C ALA A 32 -3.03 10.18 -21.99
N GLY A 33 -3.54 10.66 -23.10
CA GLY A 33 -3.65 9.90 -24.36
C GLY A 33 -4.48 8.62 -24.24
N GLY A 34 -5.44 8.58 -23.33
CA GLY A 34 -6.26 7.39 -23.06
C GLY A 34 -5.54 6.28 -22.30
N GLN A 35 -4.32 6.50 -21.82
CA GLN A 35 -3.62 5.63 -20.89
C GLN A 35 -3.88 6.06 -19.44
N ALA A 36 -3.83 5.13 -18.51
CA ALA A 36 -4.00 5.37 -17.08
C ALA A 36 -3.00 4.51 -16.31
N LEU A 37 -2.14 5.16 -15.54
CA LEU A 37 -1.09 4.52 -14.75
C LEU A 37 -1.26 4.88 -13.27
N ALA A 38 -0.93 3.93 -12.38
CA ALA A 38 -0.67 4.23 -10.98
C ALA A 38 0.80 3.91 -10.69
N ALA A 39 1.49 4.81 -10.01
CA ALA A 39 2.89 4.63 -9.64
C ALA A 39 3.07 4.82 -8.13
N ARG A 40 3.96 4.04 -7.50
CA ARG A 40 4.17 4.07 -6.05
C ARG A 40 5.62 3.85 -5.66
N ASN A 41 6.08 4.65 -4.70
CA ASN A 41 7.23 4.35 -3.86
C ASN A 41 6.78 3.76 -2.52
N MET A 42 7.45 2.71 -2.09
CA MET A 42 7.35 2.17 -0.75
C MET A 42 8.63 2.52 0.02
N ASP A 43 8.48 3.39 0.99
CA ASP A 43 9.58 3.82 1.85
C ASP A 43 9.41 3.16 3.22
N TRP A 44 10.32 2.25 3.56
CA TRP A 44 10.27 1.46 4.79
C TRP A 44 11.69 1.18 5.30
N PRO A 45 11.94 1.00 6.61
CA PRO A 45 13.28 0.70 7.13
C PRO A 45 13.79 -0.69 6.76
N GLU A 46 12.90 -1.66 6.61
CA GLU A 46 13.25 -3.06 6.34
C GLU A 46 12.78 -3.46 4.95
N PRO A 47 13.70 -3.86 4.04
CA PRO A 47 13.37 -4.10 2.63
C PRO A 47 12.71 -5.46 2.38
N ASP A 48 11.96 -5.99 3.34
CA ASP A 48 11.29 -7.27 3.21
C ASP A 48 9.88 -7.11 2.66
N GLY A 49 9.53 -7.97 1.73
CA GLY A 49 8.19 -7.98 1.16
C GLY A 49 8.04 -9.08 0.12
N ARG A 50 6.79 -9.36 -0.23
CA ARG A 50 6.46 -10.39 -1.21
C ARG A 50 5.49 -9.86 -2.27
N VAL A 51 5.73 -10.27 -3.50
CA VAL A 51 4.75 -10.20 -4.59
C VAL A 51 3.92 -11.48 -4.53
N ILE A 52 2.60 -11.37 -4.45
CA ILE A 52 1.70 -12.52 -4.25
C ILE A 52 0.62 -12.50 -5.32
N LYS A 53 0.40 -13.65 -5.97
CA LYS A 53 -0.78 -13.88 -6.80
C LYS A 53 -1.94 -14.35 -5.92
N ASN A 54 -3.06 -13.66 -6.00
CA ASN A 54 -4.30 -14.00 -5.31
C ASN A 54 -5.32 -14.50 -6.34
N VAL A 55 -5.97 -15.61 -6.03
CA VAL A 55 -6.91 -16.29 -6.94
C VAL A 55 -8.36 -15.99 -6.58
N ARG A 56 -9.27 -16.25 -7.51
CA ARG A 56 -10.73 -16.12 -7.33
C ARG A 56 -11.31 -17.27 -6.51
N GLY A 57 -12.52 -17.09 -6.01
CA GLY A 57 -13.32 -18.13 -5.38
C GLY A 57 -12.88 -18.50 -3.97
N ILE A 58 -12.02 -17.71 -3.32
CA ILE A 58 -11.61 -17.93 -1.93
C ILE A 58 -12.54 -17.17 -1.00
N GLU A 59 -13.19 -17.88 -0.11
CA GLU A 59 -13.91 -17.31 1.02
C GLU A 59 -12.90 -16.84 2.09
N LYS A 60 -13.04 -15.63 2.56
CA LYS A 60 -12.15 -14.97 3.51
C LYS A 60 -12.94 -14.34 4.65
N THR A 61 -12.30 -14.28 5.79
CA THR A 61 -12.81 -13.64 7.00
C THR A 61 -11.77 -12.65 7.52
N ALA A 62 -12.20 -11.45 7.88
CA ALA A 62 -11.34 -10.41 8.45
C ALA A 62 -10.66 -10.91 9.73
N ILE A 63 -9.35 -10.63 9.83
CA ILE A 63 -8.52 -11.09 10.95
C ILE A 63 -8.73 -10.21 12.19
N MET A 64 -8.54 -10.81 13.37
CA MET A 64 -8.46 -10.11 14.66
C MET A 64 -9.50 -8.97 14.82
N PRO A 65 -10.80 -9.21 14.62
CA PRO A 65 -11.79 -8.16 14.82
C PRO A 65 -11.70 -7.63 16.27
N PRO A 66 -12.14 -6.38 16.54
CA PRO A 66 -12.27 -5.90 17.91
C PRO A 66 -13.14 -6.84 18.74
N GLU A 67 -12.92 -6.88 20.06
CA GLU A 67 -13.72 -7.71 20.97
C GLU A 67 -15.21 -7.41 20.79
N GLY A 68 -16.01 -8.47 20.62
CA GLY A 68 -17.46 -8.37 20.40
C GLY A 68 -17.90 -7.92 18.99
N ALA A 69 -16.97 -7.58 18.10
CA ALA A 69 -17.30 -7.24 16.72
C ALA A 69 -17.44 -8.50 15.84
N ILE A 70 -18.38 -8.46 14.92
CA ILE A 70 -18.54 -9.50 13.88
C ILE A 70 -17.48 -9.27 12.81
N PRO A 71 -16.65 -10.25 12.46
CA PRO A 71 -15.69 -10.09 11.36
C PRO A 71 -16.41 -10.00 10.01
N TYR A 72 -15.92 -9.15 9.11
CA TYR A 72 -16.40 -9.12 7.73
C TYR A 72 -15.96 -10.38 6.99
N THR A 73 -16.85 -10.94 6.19
CA THR A 73 -16.60 -12.10 5.34
C THR A 73 -16.87 -11.75 3.88
N TRP A 74 -16.03 -12.23 2.98
CA TRP A 74 -16.19 -12.02 1.54
C TRP A 74 -15.63 -13.19 0.74
N THR A 75 -16.05 -13.30 -0.50
CA THR A 75 -15.44 -14.22 -1.47
C THR A 75 -14.72 -13.41 -2.53
N SER A 76 -13.48 -13.81 -2.86
CA SER A 76 -12.71 -13.16 -3.91
C SER A 76 -13.36 -13.36 -5.29
N ALA A 77 -13.98 -12.30 -5.84
CA ALA A 77 -14.56 -12.29 -7.18
C ALA A 77 -13.48 -12.10 -8.24
N TYR A 78 -12.39 -11.42 -7.89
CA TYR A 78 -11.30 -11.08 -8.82
C TYR A 78 -9.96 -11.59 -8.33
N GLY A 79 -9.13 -12.03 -9.29
CA GLY A 79 -7.72 -12.32 -9.04
C GLY A 79 -6.88 -11.04 -9.08
N SER A 80 -5.77 -11.03 -8.36
CA SER A 80 -4.89 -9.86 -8.26
C SER A 80 -3.43 -10.23 -8.04
N ILE A 81 -2.55 -9.28 -8.29
CA ILE A 81 -1.17 -9.27 -7.82
C ILE A 81 -1.05 -8.20 -6.74
N THR A 82 -0.51 -8.57 -5.58
CA THR A 82 -0.28 -7.66 -4.45
C THR A 82 1.18 -7.61 -4.04
N PHE A 83 1.54 -6.49 -3.42
CA PHE A 83 2.83 -6.25 -2.79
C PHE A 83 2.60 -6.10 -1.29
N ASP A 84 3.06 -7.10 -0.54
CA ASP A 84 2.78 -7.27 0.87
C ASP A 84 4.05 -7.07 1.68
N MET A 85 4.06 -6.07 2.58
CA MET A 85 5.19 -5.78 3.47
C MET A 85 5.29 -6.75 4.64
N LEU A 86 4.17 -7.23 5.13
CA LEU A 86 4.04 -8.05 6.33
C LEU A 86 3.62 -9.48 5.97
N ALA A 87 4.26 -10.05 4.95
CA ALA A 87 3.89 -11.37 4.47
C ALA A 87 4.01 -12.49 5.52
N GLN A 88 4.80 -12.27 6.58
CA GLN A 88 4.89 -13.21 7.70
C GLN A 88 4.99 -12.47 9.02
N VAL A 89 4.00 -12.66 9.90
CA VAL A 89 4.10 -12.28 11.30
C VAL A 89 4.28 -13.54 12.13
N PRO A 90 5.34 -13.63 12.95
CA PRO A 90 5.56 -14.80 13.81
C PRO A 90 4.31 -15.14 14.64
N GLY A 91 3.85 -16.38 14.52
CA GLY A 91 2.67 -16.90 15.24
C GLY A 91 1.30 -16.62 14.59
N LEU A 92 1.22 -15.79 13.56
CA LEU A 92 -0.04 -15.48 12.86
C LEU A 92 -0.05 -15.99 11.40
N GLY A 93 1.06 -16.50 10.90
CA GLY A 93 1.18 -16.91 9.50
C GLY A 93 1.27 -15.73 8.54
N ILE A 94 0.83 -15.91 7.30
CA ILE A 94 0.75 -14.83 6.31
C ILE A 94 -0.46 -13.97 6.64
N ILE A 95 -0.23 -12.69 6.92
CA ILE A 95 -1.28 -11.70 7.05
C ILE A 95 -1.65 -11.22 5.66
N ASN A 96 -2.94 -11.23 5.36
CA ASN A 96 -3.48 -10.80 4.09
C ASN A 96 -3.73 -9.27 4.08
N ALA A 97 -2.68 -8.51 4.37
CA ALA A 97 -2.71 -7.05 4.51
C ALA A 97 -1.74 -6.39 3.51
N PRO A 98 -2.09 -6.39 2.20
CA PRO A 98 -1.21 -5.83 1.19
C PRO A 98 -1.10 -4.31 1.31
N GLY A 99 0.11 -3.80 1.09
CA GLY A 99 0.34 -2.36 0.96
C GLY A 99 -0.26 -1.77 -0.31
N CYS A 100 -0.29 -2.54 -1.40
CA CYS A 100 -0.94 -2.17 -2.67
C CYS A 100 -1.11 -3.37 -3.60
N GLY A 101 -1.86 -3.18 -4.68
CA GLY A 101 -2.02 -4.18 -5.72
C GLY A 101 -2.87 -3.73 -6.89
N LEU A 102 -2.89 -4.60 -7.91
CA LEU A 102 -3.71 -4.47 -9.11
C LEU A 102 -4.50 -5.75 -9.30
N ASN A 103 -5.80 -5.65 -9.57
CA ASN A 103 -6.57 -6.81 -9.96
C ASN A 103 -6.71 -6.94 -11.48
N GLU A 104 -7.18 -8.08 -11.92
CA GLU A 104 -7.36 -8.43 -13.33
C GLU A 104 -8.34 -7.54 -14.12
N LYS A 105 -9.13 -6.72 -13.40
CA LYS A 105 -10.05 -5.75 -13.99
C LYS A 105 -9.39 -4.39 -14.24
N GLY A 106 -8.13 -4.21 -13.79
CA GLY A 106 -7.43 -2.94 -13.87
C GLY A 106 -7.84 -1.97 -12.77
N PHE A 107 -8.33 -2.49 -11.65
CA PHE A 107 -8.56 -1.72 -10.43
C PHE A 107 -7.34 -1.82 -9.52
N TYR A 108 -6.83 -0.67 -9.12
CA TYR A 108 -5.69 -0.46 -8.24
C TYR A 108 -6.14 0.05 -6.88
N ALA A 109 -5.56 -0.48 -5.83
CA ALA A 109 -5.74 0.03 -4.47
C ALA A 109 -4.40 0.04 -3.72
N ALA A 110 -4.17 1.08 -2.95
CA ALA A 110 -2.99 1.22 -2.10
C ALA A 110 -3.35 1.83 -0.76
N ALA A 111 -2.62 1.41 0.29
CA ALA A 111 -2.67 2.00 1.62
C ALA A 111 -1.35 2.70 1.91
N LEU A 112 -1.40 3.91 2.43
CA LEU A 112 -0.26 4.67 2.92
C LEU A 112 -0.48 5.02 4.39
N PHE A 113 0.62 5.17 5.13
CA PHE A 113 0.53 5.68 6.49
C PHE A 113 0.08 7.14 6.48
N VAL A 114 -0.77 7.50 7.45
CA VAL A 114 -1.20 8.87 7.75
C VAL A 114 -1.36 9.00 9.27
N ASP A 115 -1.11 10.16 9.84
CA ASP A 115 -1.15 10.35 11.29
C ASP A 115 -2.03 11.55 11.69
N PRO A 116 -2.85 11.37 12.70
CA PRO A 116 -3.55 10.15 13.16
C PRO A 116 -4.92 10.03 12.46
N PRO A 117 -5.38 8.86 11.98
CA PRO A 117 -6.76 8.69 11.54
C PRO A 117 -7.69 8.44 12.73
N GLU A 118 -8.96 8.81 12.59
CA GLU A 118 -10.03 8.42 13.50
C GLU A 118 -11.02 7.51 12.77
N TYR A 119 -10.82 6.20 12.88
CA TYR A 119 -11.72 5.24 12.24
C TYR A 119 -13.06 5.13 12.97
N PRO A 120 -14.18 4.90 12.24
CA PRO A 120 -15.53 4.84 12.82
C PRO A 120 -15.74 3.67 13.77
N GLY A 121 -14.83 2.69 13.78
CA GLY A 121 -15.09 1.41 14.42
C GLY A 121 -16.16 0.59 13.70
N PRO A 122 -16.67 -0.50 14.32
CA PRO A 122 -17.67 -1.35 13.68
C PRO A 122 -18.99 -0.62 13.40
N GLY A 123 -19.45 0.24 14.33
CA GLY A 123 -20.69 1.01 14.17
C GLY A 123 -21.95 0.15 13.89
N GLY A 124 -21.96 -1.10 14.37
CA GLY A 124 -23.03 -2.07 14.08
C GLY A 124 -22.84 -2.85 12.76
N LYS A 125 -21.83 -2.54 11.98
CA LYS A 125 -21.43 -3.27 10.77
C LYS A 125 -20.38 -4.34 11.08
N PRO A 126 -20.19 -5.36 10.23
CA PRO A 126 -19.04 -6.24 10.32
C PRO A 126 -17.72 -5.45 10.23
N ALA A 127 -16.70 -5.87 10.97
CA ALA A 127 -15.43 -5.15 11.10
C ALA A 127 -14.38 -5.62 10.09
N VAL A 128 -13.64 -4.67 9.52
CA VAL A 128 -12.41 -4.87 8.73
C VAL A 128 -11.28 -4.08 9.37
N ARG A 129 -10.13 -4.68 9.56
CA ARG A 129 -8.93 -3.96 10.00
C ARG A 129 -8.40 -3.05 8.88
N CYS A 130 -7.92 -1.88 9.21
CA CYS A 130 -7.43 -0.91 8.22
C CYS A 130 -6.40 -1.50 7.25
N GLY A 131 -5.55 -2.43 7.71
CA GLY A 131 -4.58 -3.14 6.87
C GLY A 131 -5.18 -4.10 5.85
N GLU A 132 -6.44 -4.55 6.04
CA GLU A 132 -7.10 -5.50 5.14
C GLU A 132 -7.96 -4.82 4.06
N VAL A 133 -8.22 -3.52 4.18
CA VAL A 133 -9.10 -2.78 3.25
C VAL A 133 -8.67 -2.97 1.80
N VAL A 134 -7.36 -2.81 1.50
CA VAL A 134 -6.83 -3.04 0.14
C VAL A 134 -7.18 -4.44 -0.36
N ARG A 135 -7.08 -5.46 0.50
CA ARG A 135 -7.40 -6.84 0.15
C ARG A 135 -8.88 -7.01 -0.19
N VAL A 136 -9.77 -6.50 0.67
CA VAL A 136 -11.22 -6.55 0.45
C VAL A 136 -11.59 -5.89 -0.88
N LEU A 137 -11.06 -4.69 -1.15
CA LEU A 137 -11.38 -3.94 -2.36
C LEU A 137 -10.85 -4.63 -3.63
N LEU A 138 -9.61 -5.11 -3.64
CA LEU A 138 -9.04 -5.82 -4.80
C LEU A 138 -9.77 -7.12 -5.11
N ASP A 139 -10.26 -7.82 -4.08
CA ASP A 139 -11.00 -9.07 -4.24
C ASP A 139 -12.43 -8.87 -4.76
N THR A 140 -13.06 -7.73 -4.45
CA THR A 140 -14.53 -7.58 -4.62
C THR A 140 -14.95 -6.47 -5.57
N CYS A 141 -14.05 -5.55 -5.94
CA CYS A 141 -14.39 -4.37 -6.75
C CYS A 141 -13.62 -4.36 -8.08
N ALA A 142 -14.27 -3.94 -9.15
CA ALA A 142 -13.68 -3.79 -10.49
C ALA A 142 -13.41 -2.32 -10.84
N SER A 143 -13.90 -1.38 -10.05
CA SER A 143 -13.84 0.06 -10.32
C SER A 143 -13.82 0.89 -9.04
N VAL A 144 -13.42 2.16 -9.17
CA VAL A 144 -13.44 3.13 -8.07
C VAL A 144 -14.85 3.35 -7.53
N PRO A 145 -15.91 3.54 -8.35
CA PRO A 145 -17.28 3.65 -7.82
C PRO A 145 -17.72 2.46 -6.98
N GLU A 146 -17.46 1.21 -7.45
CA GLU A 146 -17.76 0.00 -6.66
C GLU A 146 -17.01 -0.03 -5.33
N ALA A 147 -15.74 0.39 -5.33
CA ALA A 147 -14.93 0.44 -4.13
C ALA A 147 -15.43 1.48 -3.12
N LEU A 148 -15.89 2.65 -3.58
CA LEU A 148 -16.48 3.67 -2.71
C LEU A 148 -17.79 3.19 -2.08
N GLU A 149 -18.62 2.49 -2.84
CA GLU A 149 -19.84 1.86 -2.29
C GLU A 149 -19.50 0.78 -1.27
N LYS A 150 -18.43 0.00 -1.52
CA LYS A 150 -17.99 -1.11 -0.65
C LYS A 150 -17.68 -0.67 0.78
N PHE A 151 -17.22 0.56 1.01
CA PHE A 151 -17.02 1.11 2.36
C PHE A 151 -18.33 1.20 3.19
N ASN A 152 -19.49 1.06 2.55
CA ASN A 152 -20.77 0.99 3.27
C ASN A 152 -21.02 -0.39 3.90
N ASP A 153 -20.34 -1.45 3.47
CA ASP A 153 -20.60 -2.83 3.91
C ASP A 153 -19.92 -3.17 5.23
N PHE A 154 -18.90 -2.44 5.63
CA PHE A 154 -18.10 -2.72 6.83
C PHE A 154 -17.69 -1.46 7.59
N GLY A 155 -17.35 -1.64 8.86
CA GLY A 155 -16.69 -0.60 9.66
C GLY A 155 -15.19 -0.82 9.68
N VAL A 156 -14.41 0.22 9.34
CA VAL A 156 -12.95 0.18 9.43
C VAL A 156 -12.52 0.31 10.87
N THR A 157 -11.58 -0.54 11.29
CA THR A 157 -11.04 -0.56 12.65
C THR A 157 -9.53 -0.51 12.66
N GLU A 158 -8.95 -0.07 13.77
CA GLU A 158 -7.51 -0.01 13.97
C GLU A 158 -6.85 -1.40 13.87
N LEU A 159 -5.61 -1.43 13.39
CA LEU A 159 -4.76 -2.61 13.39
C LEU A 159 -3.47 -2.29 14.14
N SER A 160 -3.16 -3.11 15.16
CA SER A 160 -1.87 -3.06 15.85
C SER A 160 -1.22 -4.43 15.79
N ILE A 161 0.04 -4.50 15.34
CA ILE A 161 0.81 -5.73 15.24
C ILE A 161 2.20 -5.48 15.80
N SER A 162 2.61 -6.29 16.77
CA SER A 162 3.94 -6.20 17.39
C SER A 162 4.30 -4.80 17.90
N GLY A 163 3.30 -4.05 18.41
CA GLY A 163 3.46 -2.69 18.91
C GLY A 163 3.48 -1.59 17.84
N VAL A 164 3.33 -1.94 16.57
CA VAL A 164 3.16 -0.97 15.48
C VAL A 164 1.67 -0.75 15.23
N ASN A 165 1.21 0.49 15.39
CA ASN A 165 -0.15 0.90 15.05
C ASN A 165 -0.20 1.28 13.58
N PHE A 166 -1.00 0.54 12.81
CA PHE A 166 -1.23 0.86 11.40
C PHE A 166 -2.26 1.96 11.32
N ARG A 167 -1.83 3.11 10.83
CA ARG A 167 -2.62 4.31 10.60
C ARG A 167 -2.60 4.58 9.12
N LEU A 168 -3.70 4.27 8.43
CA LEU A 168 -3.73 4.17 6.97
C LEU A 168 -4.84 5.02 6.36
N HIS A 169 -4.56 5.57 5.18
CA HIS A 169 -5.52 6.09 4.23
C HIS A 169 -5.30 5.41 2.87
N TRP A 170 -6.25 5.53 1.96
CA TRP A 170 -6.26 4.71 0.74
C TRP A 170 -6.30 5.54 -0.51
N PHE A 171 -5.54 5.10 -1.50
CA PHE A 171 -5.57 5.59 -2.86
C PHE A 171 -6.16 4.52 -3.77
N LEU A 172 -7.14 4.91 -4.59
CA LEU A 172 -7.87 4.04 -5.51
C LEU A 172 -7.77 4.59 -6.91
N ALA A 173 -7.60 3.72 -7.91
CA ALA A 173 -7.67 4.11 -9.31
C ALA A 173 -8.17 2.93 -10.16
N ASP A 174 -8.74 3.22 -11.32
CA ASP A 174 -9.22 2.17 -12.22
C ASP A 174 -8.91 2.45 -13.69
N ARG A 175 -9.12 1.42 -14.50
CA ARG A 175 -8.90 1.47 -15.95
C ARG A 175 -9.73 2.51 -16.71
N ASN A 176 -10.80 3.04 -16.10
CA ASN A 176 -11.68 4.02 -16.74
C ASN A 176 -11.20 5.46 -16.54
N GLY A 177 -10.07 5.65 -15.83
CA GLY A 177 -9.54 6.96 -15.51
C GLY A 177 -10.07 7.52 -14.18
N ASN A 178 -10.87 6.75 -13.43
CA ASN A 178 -11.34 7.20 -12.13
C ASN A 178 -10.22 7.07 -11.10
N CYS A 179 -10.17 8.04 -10.19
CA CYS A 179 -9.22 8.10 -9.09
C CYS A 179 -9.93 8.62 -7.84
N ALA A 180 -9.59 8.09 -6.68
CA ALA A 180 -10.13 8.56 -5.40
C ALA A 180 -9.10 8.43 -4.28
N ILE A 181 -9.18 9.34 -3.30
CA ILE A 181 -8.47 9.27 -2.03
C ILE A 181 -9.53 9.12 -0.94
N VAL A 182 -9.34 8.14 -0.05
CA VAL A 182 -10.27 7.80 1.03
C VAL A 182 -9.55 7.94 2.36
N GLU A 183 -10.06 8.78 3.22
CA GLU A 183 -9.42 9.18 4.48
C GLU A 183 -10.44 9.22 5.65
N PHE A 184 -9.91 9.16 6.87
CA PHE A 184 -10.67 9.34 8.11
C PHE A 184 -9.96 10.40 8.97
N PRO A 185 -10.03 11.70 8.60
CA PRO A 185 -9.40 12.76 9.37
C PRO A 185 -10.03 12.86 10.76
N PRO A 186 -9.25 13.14 11.83
CA PRO A 186 -9.77 13.21 13.20
C PRO A 186 -10.87 14.27 13.37
N GLU A 187 -10.76 15.38 12.67
CA GLU A 187 -11.76 16.46 12.68
C GLU A 187 -13.14 16.03 12.17
N ASN A 188 -13.21 14.91 11.44
CA ASN A 188 -14.46 14.36 10.93
C ASN A 188 -15.09 13.32 11.89
N HIS A 189 -14.46 13.03 13.04
CA HIS A 189 -14.99 12.13 14.08
C HIS A 189 -15.48 10.79 13.52
N GLY A 190 -14.61 10.11 12.75
CA GLY A 190 -14.89 8.81 12.15
C GLY A 190 -15.76 8.85 10.89
N VAL A 191 -16.12 10.04 10.41
CA VAL A 191 -16.82 10.17 9.12
C VAL A 191 -15.79 10.12 7.99
N ILE A 192 -16.04 9.27 7.01
CA ILE A 192 -15.21 9.11 5.83
C ILE A 192 -15.10 10.41 5.02
N SER A 193 -13.90 10.79 4.63
CA SER A 193 -13.62 11.84 3.64
C SER A 193 -13.22 11.19 2.32
N VAL A 194 -13.82 11.63 1.23
CA VAL A 194 -13.57 11.08 -0.11
C VAL A 194 -13.31 12.22 -1.10
N HIS A 195 -12.14 12.19 -1.73
CA HIS A 195 -11.80 13.09 -2.83
C HIS A 195 -11.91 12.27 -4.14
N THR A 196 -12.92 12.56 -4.98
CA THR A 196 -13.17 11.82 -6.23
C THR A 196 -13.80 12.70 -7.34
N PRO A 197 -13.10 13.01 -8.46
CA PRO A 197 -11.64 12.89 -8.55
C PRO A 197 -10.96 13.92 -7.63
N PRO A 198 -9.80 13.64 -7.06
CA PRO A 198 -8.99 14.66 -6.41
C PRO A 198 -8.49 15.65 -7.46
N GLN A 199 -8.22 16.89 -7.05
CA GLN A 199 -7.67 17.92 -7.96
C GLN A 199 -6.36 17.47 -8.61
N TYR A 200 -5.55 16.72 -7.85
CA TYR A 200 -4.33 16.05 -8.33
C TYR A 200 -4.33 14.60 -7.87
N GLY A 201 -3.98 13.69 -8.75
CA GLY A 201 -3.87 12.27 -8.48
C GLY A 201 -2.62 11.91 -7.67
N THR A 202 -2.35 12.64 -6.59
CA THR A 202 -1.15 12.50 -5.75
C THR A 202 -1.55 12.27 -4.29
N MET A 203 -0.91 11.30 -3.63
CA MET A 203 -1.07 11.06 -2.21
C MET A 203 0.29 10.73 -1.57
N THR A 204 0.53 11.24 -0.38
CA THR A 204 1.71 10.96 0.46
C THR A 204 1.26 10.60 1.88
N ASN A 205 2.03 10.90 2.93
CA ASN A 205 1.69 10.50 4.30
C ASN A 205 1.02 11.62 5.13
N SER A 206 0.37 12.56 4.48
CA SER A 206 -0.43 13.62 5.10
C SER A 206 -1.80 13.65 4.46
N TYR A 207 -2.80 14.14 5.18
CA TYR A 207 -4.14 14.32 4.65
C TYR A 207 -4.16 15.16 3.39
N TYR A 208 -5.09 14.85 2.48
CA TYR A 208 -5.12 15.45 1.16
C TYR A 208 -5.38 16.95 1.21
N ASP A 209 -6.41 17.42 1.94
CA ASP A 209 -6.78 18.82 1.99
C ASP A 209 -5.65 19.75 2.45
N PRO A 210 -4.96 19.50 3.59
CA PRO A 210 -3.82 20.32 3.99
C PRO A 210 -2.64 20.21 3.01
N SER A 211 -2.42 19.06 2.38
CA SER A 211 -1.38 18.88 1.36
C SER A 211 -1.69 19.68 0.10
N TYR A 212 -2.93 19.63 -0.36
CA TYR A 212 -3.42 20.40 -1.50
C TYR A 212 -3.34 21.92 -1.23
N ALA A 213 -3.83 22.37 -0.06
CA ALA A 213 -3.75 23.78 0.32
C ALA A 213 -2.31 24.29 0.37
N GLY A 214 -1.37 23.47 0.81
CA GLY A 214 0.06 23.79 0.86
C GLY A 214 0.70 24.03 -0.50
N LEU A 215 0.14 23.49 -1.60
CA LEU A 215 0.63 23.75 -2.97
C LEU A 215 0.63 25.25 -3.30
N ALA A 216 -0.37 26.00 -2.82
CA ALA A 216 -0.52 27.43 -3.12
C ALA A 216 0.70 28.28 -2.71
N LEU A 217 1.63 27.76 -1.94
CA LEU A 217 2.87 28.44 -1.57
C LEU A 217 3.94 28.36 -2.67
N TYR A 218 3.84 27.42 -3.61
CA TYR A 218 4.89 27.08 -4.56
C TYR A 218 4.62 27.62 -5.97
N GLU A 219 5.72 27.88 -6.70
CA GLU A 219 5.68 28.26 -8.11
C GLU A 219 4.92 27.21 -8.94
N GLY A 220 4.14 27.70 -9.92
CA GLY A 220 3.25 26.86 -10.74
C GLY A 220 1.91 26.54 -10.08
N PHE A 221 1.76 26.76 -8.75
CA PHE A 221 0.51 26.57 -8.01
C PHE A 221 -0.03 27.88 -7.42
N GLY A 222 0.51 29.04 -7.84
CA GLY A 222 0.06 30.36 -7.43
C GLY A 222 0.97 31.08 -6.42
N GLY A 223 1.94 30.39 -5.85
CA GLY A 223 2.92 30.94 -4.91
C GLY A 223 4.24 31.35 -5.54
N SER A 224 5.22 31.68 -4.70
CA SER A 224 6.55 32.14 -5.09
C SER A 224 7.71 31.30 -4.57
N LEU A 225 7.43 30.27 -3.76
CA LEU A 225 8.48 29.36 -3.31
C LEU A 225 8.88 28.45 -4.47
N PRO A 226 10.19 28.24 -4.72
CA PRO A 226 10.61 27.32 -5.77
C PRO A 226 10.20 25.87 -5.44
N ILE A 227 10.01 25.05 -6.46
CA ILE A 227 9.79 23.61 -6.26
C ILE A 227 10.99 23.04 -5.47
N PRO A 228 10.76 22.38 -4.33
CA PRO A 228 11.85 21.90 -3.47
C PRO A 228 12.83 21.01 -4.23
N PRO A 229 14.14 21.11 -3.96
CA PRO A 229 15.15 20.28 -4.61
C PRO A 229 15.03 18.80 -4.22
N GLU A 230 15.70 17.92 -4.96
CA GLU A 230 15.58 16.47 -4.80
C GLU A 230 16.06 15.96 -3.42
N ASP A 231 17.08 16.58 -2.86
CA ASP A 231 17.60 16.25 -1.53
C ASP A 231 16.69 16.68 -0.36
N ALA A 232 15.63 17.41 -0.65
CA ALA A 232 14.66 17.87 0.34
C ALA A 232 13.45 16.93 0.56
N VAL A 233 13.37 15.75 -0.10
CA VAL A 233 12.20 14.82 -0.08
C VAL A 233 11.91 14.14 1.26
N ARG A 234 12.34 14.73 2.36
CA ARG A 234 12.21 14.17 3.73
C ARG A 234 10.79 14.20 4.27
N THR A 235 10.05 15.28 3.99
CA THR A 235 8.70 15.45 4.54
C THR A 235 7.64 15.03 3.54
N SER A 236 6.47 14.61 4.08
CA SER A 236 5.30 14.28 3.28
C SER A 236 4.91 15.43 2.35
N MET A 237 4.90 16.68 2.86
CA MET A 237 4.53 17.88 2.08
C MET A 237 5.49 18.12 0.91
N VAL A 238 6.80 18.03 1.12
CA VAL A 238 7.78 18.21 0.04
C VAL A 238 7.61 17.15 -1.04
N ARG A 239 7.38 15.89 -0.65
CA ARG A 239 7.11 14.82 -1.61
C ARG A 239 5.80 15.05 -2.35
N PHE A 240 4.75 15.57 -1.68
CA PHE A 240 3.49 15.91 -2.32
C PHE A 240 3.67 16.98 -3.39
N VAL A 241 4.37 18.09 -3.08
CA VAL A 241 4.67 19.18 -4.03
C VAL A 241 5.43 18.66 -5.25
N ARG A 242 6.55 17.97 -5.02
CA ARG A 242 7.37 17.42 -6.10
C ARG A 242 6.61 16.40 -6.93
N ASN A 243 5.91 15.48 -6.27
CA ASN A 243 5.13 14.44 -6.92
C ASN A 243 4.05 15.06 -7.83
N THR A 244 3.31 16.06 -7.33
CA THR A 244 2.31 16.76 -8.13
C THR A 244 2.94 17.50 -9.31
N TRP A 245 4.05 18.22 -9.08
CA TRP A 245 4.74 18.95 -10.15
C TRP A 245 5.19 18.04 -11.28
N PHE A 246 5.93 16.98 -10.95
CA PHE A 246 6.47 16.07 -11.95
C PHE A 246 5.38 15.16 -12.59
N SER A 247 4.28 14.91 -11.90
CA SER A 247 3.12 14.26 -12.50
C SER A 247 2.48 15.14 -13.59
N LEU A 248 2.34 16.44 -13.35
CA LEU A 248 1.84 17.38 -14.35
C LEU A 248 2.80 17.48 -15.55
N GLU A 249 4.11 17.49 -15.30
CA GLU A 249 5.13 17.48 -16.36
C GLU A 249 5.03 16.20 -17.21
N ALA A 250 4.92 15.04 -16.59
CA ALA A 250 4.78 13.76 -17.28
C ALA A 250 3.48 13.70 -18.12
N MET A 251 2.38 14.23 -17.60
CA MET A 251 1.08 14.26 -18.29
C MET A 251 0.97 15.35 -19.36
N ALA A 252 1.94 16.26 -19.48
CA ALA A 252 1.94 17.30 -20.52
C ALA A 252 2.26 16.74 -21.93
N GLY A 253 2.70 15.48 -22.03
CA GLY A 253 2.89 14.76 -23.27
C GLY A 253 1.58 14.29 -23.91
N GLU A 254 1.66 13.71 -25.11
CA GLU A 254 0.49 13.17 -25.81
C GLU A 254 -0.08 11.92 -25.15
N THR A 255 0.76 11.15 -24.44
CA THR A 255 0.41 9.91 -23.74
C THR A 255 1.34 9.70 -22.55
N VAL A 256 0.97 8.83 -21.63
CA VAL A 256 1.84 8.38 -20.53
C VAL A 256 2.18 6.91 -20.67
N GLU A 257 3.42 6.58 -20.34
CA GLU A 257 3.95 5.21 -20.33
C GLU A 257 4.57 4.86 -18.96
N LYS A 258 4.90 3.59 -18.74
CA LYS A 258 5.49 3.16 -17.45
C LYS A 258 6.79 3.90 -17.11
N ASP A 259 7.54 4.35 -18.11
CA ASP A 259 8.74 5.16 -17.88
C ASP A 259 8.43 6.51 -17.23
N ASP A 260 7.28 7.13 -17.56
CA ASP A 260 6.81 8.36 -16.90
C ASP A 260 6.47 8.10 -15.45
N GLY A 261 5.84 6.97 -15.14
CA GLY A 261 5.58 6.57 -13.75
C GLY A 261 6.87 6.38 -12.95
N PHE A 262 7.88 5.72 -13.52
CA PHE A 262 9.19 5.60 -12.88
C PHE A 262 9.90 6.95 -12.75
N PHE A 263 9.82 7.81 -13.77
CA PHE A 263 10.35 9.18 -13.72
C PHE A 263 9.77 9.97 -12.55
N VAL A 264 8.45 10.01 -12.41
CA VAL A 264 7.79 10.73 -11.32
C VAL A 264 8.20 10.18 -9.96
N MET A 265 8.23 8.85 -9.82
CA MET A 265 8.59 8.21 -8.56
C MET A 265 10.06 8.43 -8.20
N ASP A 266 10.96 8.53 -9.18
CA ASP A 266 12.37 8.86 -8.94
C ASP A 266 12.56 10.26 -8.35
N LYS A 267 11.70 11.23 -8.76
CA LYS A 267 11.73 12.61 -8.24
C LYS A 267 11.36 12.74 -6.75
N VAL A 268 10.74 11.70 -6.18
CA VAL A 268 10.32 11.65 -4.77
C VAL A 268 10.92 10.47 -4.01
N LYS A 269 11.88 9.78 -4.62
CA LYS A 269 12.59 8.66 -4.03
C LYS A 269 13.42 9.11 -2.82
N GLN A 270 13.31 8.35 -1.74
CA GLN A 270 14.13 8.56 -0.56
C GLN A 270 15.38 7.69 -0.62
N THR A 271 16.55 8.31 -0.38
CA THR A 271 17.83 7.63 -0.31
C THR A 271 18.37 7.62 1.13
N GLU A 272 19.21 6.66 1.48
CA GLU A 272 19.84 6.61 2.80
C GLU A 272 20.52 7.95 3.12
N GLY A 273 20.31 8.46 4.33
CA GLY A 273 20.89 9.71 4.81
C GLY A 273 20.10 10.98 4.47
N THR A 274 19.11 10.94 3.56
CA THR A 274 18.34 12.15 3.24
C THR A 274 17.32 12.51 4.34
N THR A 275 16.88 11.55 5.13
CA THR A 275 15.73 11.75 6.04
C THR A 275 16.10 11.96 7.51
N GLY A 276 17.35 11.66 7.93
CA GLY A 276 17.65 11.51 9.36
C GLY A 276 16.83 10.38 10.04
N SER A 277 15.88 9.78 9.32
CA SER A 277 15.21 8.53 9.63
C SER A 277 15.89 7.41 8.86
N GLN A 278 15.73 6.17 9.31
CA GLN A 278 16.25 4.99 8.60
C GLN A 278 15.39 4.60 7.39
N SER A 279 14.34 5.38 7.08
CA SER A 279 13.43 5.12 5.97
C SER A 279 14.08 5.47 4.63
N ARG A 280 13.95 4.57 3.68
CA ARG A 280 14.42 4.71 2.29
C ARG A 280 13.39 4.06 1.36
N THR A 281 13.46 4.37 0.08
CA THR A 281 12.60 3.70 -0.91
C THR A 281 13.12 2.27 -1.15
N ASP A 282 12.37 1.29 -0.66
CA ASP A 282 12.71 -0.13 -0.79
C ASP A 282 12.34 -0.69 -2.15
N TRP A 283 11.22 -0.23 -2.73
CA TRP A 283 10.81 -0.55 -4.08
C TRP A 283 9.93 0.53 -4.70
N THR A 284 9.97 0.58 -6.01
CA THR A 284 9.11 1.41 -6.87
C THR A 284 8.30 0.51 -7.79
N ILE A 285 7.00 0.76 -7.91
CA ILE A 285 6.11 0.00 -8.77
C ILE A 285 5.33 0.95 -9.67
N VAL A 286 5.14 0.56 -10.93
CA VAL A 286 4.26 1.23 -11.88
C VAL A 286 3.28 0.21 -12.46
N TYR A 287 2.00 0.53 -12.42
CA TYR A 287 0.88 -0.26 -12.88
C TYR A 287 0.24 0.38 -14.11
N ASP A 288 0.06 -0.38 -15.17
CA ASP A 288 -0.82 0.00 -16.29
C ASP A 288 -2.23 -0.53 -16.00
N LEU A 289 -3.19 0.39 -15.85
CA LEU A 289 -4.56 0.04 -15.48
C LEU A 289 -5.40 -0.35 -16.71
N LYS A 290 -5.08 0.21 -17.89
CA LYS A 290 -5.76 -0.10 -19.15
C LYS A 290 -5.42 -1.50 -19.66
N LYS A 291 -4.14 -1.86 -19.54
CA LYS A 291 -3.62 -3.18 -19.89
C LYS A 291 -3.09 -3.84 -18.62
N PRO A 292 -3.96 -4.42 -17.74
CA PRO A 292 -3.53 -4.84 -16.42
C PRO A 292 -2.19 -5.56 -16.41
N ASP A 293 -1.12 -4.79 -16.26
CA ASP A 293 0.25 -5.23 -16.11
C ASP A 293 1.00 -4.30 -15.15
N LEU A 294 2.15 -4.72 -14.69
CA LEU A 294 2.96 -3.91 -13.78
C LEU A 294 4.46 -4.13 -14.02
N ALA A 295 5.24 -3.15 -13.59
CA ALA A 295 6.69 -3.24 -13.52
C ALA A 295 7.17 -2.72 -12.16
N TRP A 296 8.25 -3.33 -11.63
CA TRP A 296 8.86 -2.84 -10.38
C TRP A 296 10.37 -2.95 -10.39
N THR A 297 10.99 -2.11 -9.57
CA THR A 297 12.39 -2.17 -9.15
C THR A 297 12.46 -2.26 -7.63
N ALA A 298 13.57 -2.73 -7.08
CA ALA A 298 13.77 -2.81 -5.64
C ALA A 298 15.21 -2.45 -5.28
N ILE A 299 15.45 -2.07 -4.02
CA ILE A 299 16.75 -1.55 -3.59
C ILE A 299 17.87 -2.56 -3.76
N LYS A 300 17.61 -3.86 -3.51
CA LYS A 300 18.59 -4.93 -3.71
C LYS A 300 18.66 -5.42 -5.16
N ASN A 301 17.69 -5.05 -5.99
CA ASN A 301 17.64 -5.37 -7.41
C ASN A 301 16.96 -4.25 -8.21
N ASN A 302 17.76 -3.36 -8.76
CA ASN A 302 17.28 -2.22 -9.54
C ASN A 302 16.87 -2.59 -10.99
N SER A 303 17.00 -3.87 -11.39
CA SER A 303 16.49 -4.33 -12.68
C SER A 303 14.98 -4.39 -12.68
N ARG A 304 14.34 -3.88 -13.72
CA ARG A 304 12.89 -3.95 -13.88
C ARG A 304 12.43 -5.39 -14.10
N ARG A 305 11.42 -5.80 -13.34
CA ARG A 305 10.69 -7.04 -13.50
C ARG A 305 9.24 -6.68 -13.83
N THR A 306 8.60 -7.48 -14.66
CA THR A 306 7.24 -7.20 -15.12
C THR A 306 6.34 -8.43 -14.95
N ILE A 307 5.05 -8.17 -14.69
CA ILE A 307 4.00 -9.18 -14.65
C ILE A 307 2.83 -8.69 -15.50
N ASP A 308 2.44 -9.50 -16.49
CA ASP A 308 1.22 -9.28 -17.28
C ASP A 308 0.07 -10.10 -16.68
N LEU A 309 -0.87 -9.42 -16.00
CA LEU A 309 -1.99 -10.07 -15.34
C LEU A 309 -2.94 -10.74 -16.34
N ARG A 310 -2.98 -10.31 -17.59
CA ARG A 310 -3.84 -10.89 -18.64
C ARG A 310 -3.43 -12.32 -18.99
N ARG A 311 -2.15 -12.66 -18.76
CA ARG A 311 -1.58 -13.99 -19.01
C ARG A 311 -1.73 -14.92 -17.81
N LEU A 312 -2.05 -14.43 -16.62
CA LEU A 312 -2.17 -15.22 -15.40
C LEU A 312 -3.49 -16.00 -15.34
N ASP A 313 -3.41 -17.23 -14.88
CA ASP A 313 -4.59 -17.99 -14.48
C ASP A 313 -4.95 -17.65 -13.03
N PHE A 314 -6.08 -16.97 -12.85
CA PHE A 314 -6.62 -16.61 -11.54
C PHE A 314 -7.71 -17.57 -11.04
N ASN A 315 -7.95 -18.69 -11.73
CA ASN A 315 -8.82 -19.71 -11.19
C ASN A 315 -8.22 -20.32 -9.92
N PHE A 316 -9.08 -20.87 -9.10
CA PHE A 316 -8.64 -21.51 -7.85
C PHE A 316 -7.50 -22.51 -8.12
N SER A 317 -6.46 -22.40 -7.32
CA SER A 317 -5.34 -23.34 -7.26
C SER A 317 -4.91 -23.49 -5.81
N PRO A 318 -4.64 -24.70 -5.33
CA PRO A 318 -4.06 -24.88 -3.99
C PRO A 318 -2.61 -24.36 -3.91
N GLU A 319 -1.96 -24.10 -5.05
CA GLU A 319 -0.61 -23.57 -5.09
C GLU A 319 -0.61 -22.07 -4.79
N VAL A 320 0.24 -21.66 -3.85
CA VAL A 320 0.49 -20.25 -3.55
C VAL A 320 1.67 -19.76 -4.38
N TYR A 321 1.41 -18.84 -5.29
CA TYR A 321 2.46 -18.23 -6.09
C TYR A 321 2.91 -16.92 -5.44
N SER A 322 4.16 -16.88 -5.03
CA SER A 322 4.75 -15.67 -4.45
C SER A 322 6.24 -15.59 -4.76
N MET A 323 6.74 -14.36 -4.78
CA MET A 323 8.15 -14.04 -5.02
C MET A 323 8.60 -13.00 -4.00
N ASP A 324 9.83 -13.09 -3.52
CA ASP A 324 10.45 -12.01 -2.77
C ASP A 324 10.59 -10.77 -3.68
N ILE A 325 10.16 -9.60 -3.19
CA ILE A 325 10.23 -8.34 -3.95
C ILE A 325 11.68 -8.03 -4.36
N GLN A 326 12.65 -8.42 -3.55
CA GLN A 326 14.07 -8.19 -3.76
C GLN A 326 14.75 -9.27 -4.63
N SER A 327 14.01 -10.30 -5.08
CA SER A 327 14.57 -11.43 -5.85
C SER A 327 15.43 -10.98 -7.02
N PRO A 328 16.50 -11.71 -7.34
CA PRO A 328 17.30 -11.44 -8.54
C PRO A 328 16.48 -11.69 -9.81
N GLY A 329 16.96 -11.19 -10.94
CA GLY A 329 16.33 -11.34 -12.26
C GLY A 329 15.86 -10.01 -12.83
N ALA A 330 15.48 -10.03 -14.08
CA ALA A 330 15.00 -8.89 -14.86
C ALA A 330 13.99 -9.35 -15.91
N GLY A 331 13.21 -8.39 -16.44
CA GLY A 331 12.25 -8.65 -17.53
C GLY A 331 10.96 -9.32 -17.04
N ASP A 332 10.34 -10.06 -17.94
CA ASP A 332 9.06 -10.71 -17.70
C ASP A 332 9.20 -11.94 -16.78
N VAL A 333 8.56 -11.88 -15.62
CA VAL A 333 8.50 -12.97 -14.65
C VAL A 333 7.10 -13.55 -14.49
N THR A 334 6.17 -13.26 -15.41
CA THR A 334 4.78 -13.68 -15.36
C THR A 334 4.64 -15.20 -15.19
N THR A 335 5.48 -16.01 -15.85
CA THR A 335 5.45 -17.46 -15.76
C THR A 335 5.66 -18.00 -14.34
N ALA A 336 6.41 -17.30 -13.50
CA ALA A 336 6.63 -17.68 -12.11
C ALA A 336 5.34 -17.61 -11.25
N PHE A 337 4.29 -16.97 -11.76
CA PHE A 337 3.00 -16.82 -11.09
C PHE A 337 1.89 -17.71 -11.68
N GLY A 338 2.24 -18.74 -12.47
CA GLY A 338 1.27 -19.66 -13.07
C GLY A 338 0.51 -19.01 -14.22
N GLU A 339 1.13 -19.04 -15.37
CA GLU A 339 0.56 -18.56 -16.64
C GLU A 339 -0.59 -19.47 -17.11
N LYS A 340 -1.59 -18.90 -17.79
CA LYS A 340 -2.64 -19.67 -18.47
C LYS A 340 -2.01 -20.66 -19.42
N SER A 341 -2.39 -21.92 -19.35
CA SER A 341 -1.90 -22.94 -20.29
C SER A 341 -2.38 -22.63 -21.70
N GLY A 342 -1.58 -21.91 -22.47
CA GLY A 342 -1.62 -22.01 -23.93
C GLY A 342 -0.94 -23.32 -24.26
N GLY A 343 -1.61 -24.25 -24.96
CA GLY A 343 -1.14 -25.63 -25.17
C GLY A 343 0.31 -25.72 -25.68
N GLY A 344 1.24 -25.82 -24.76
CA GLY A 344 2.68 -25.94 -24.96
C GLY A 344 3.38 -26.34 -23.65
N CYS A 345 4.29 -27.27 -23.74
CA CYS A 345 4.95 -28.03 -22.69
C CYS A 345 5.37 -27.26 -21.44
N ARG A 346 5.00 -27.76 -20.28
CA ARG A 346 5.46 -27.34 -18.95
C ARG A 346 6.95 -27.65 -18.76
N ALA A 347 7.77 -26.64 -18.52
CA ALA A 347 9.03 -26.79 -17.81
C ALA A 347 8.73 -26.55 -16.32
N GLY A 348 8.74 -27.63 -15.55
CA GLY A 348 8.46 -27.57 -14.12
C GLY A 348 9.64 -26.99 -13.34
N PHE A 349 9.42 -25.87 -12.67
CA PHE A 349 10.22 -25.45 -11.53
C PHE A 349 9.45 -25.81 -10.25
N THR A 350 9.85 -26.85 -9.58
CA THR A 350 9.35 -27.23 -8.25
C THR A 350 10.06 -26.38 -7.22
N SER A 351 9.41 -25.35 -6.69
CA SER A 351 9.81 -24.74 -5.42
C SER A 351 9.08 -25.49 -4.29
N SER A 352 9.80 -26.36 -3.59
CA SER A 352 9.34 -27.00 -2.36
C SER A 352 9.27 -25.96 -1.24
N TRP A 353 8.07 -25.53 -0.87
CA TRP A 353 7.79 -24.87 0.42
C TRP A 353 6.44 -25.35 0.94
N GLY A 354 6.48 -25.70 2.21
CA GLY A 354 5.49 -26.50 2.91
C GLY A 354 4.09 -25.90 3.02
N LEU A 355 3.20 -26.82 3.30
CA LEU A 355 1.79 -26.72 3.63
C LEU A 355 1.40 -25.41 4.32
N PHE A 356 0.57 -24.59 3.67
CA PHE A 356 -0.20 -23.56 4.33
C PHE A 356 -1.48 -24.19 4.88
N LEU A 357 -1.57 -24.24 6.21
CA LEU A 357 -2.80 -24.58 6.90
C LEU A 357 -3.84 -23.47 6.63
N VAL A 358 -4.80 -23.80 5.78
CA VAL A 358 -6.12 -23.20 5.87
C VAL A 358 -6.66 -23.63 7.23
N VAL A 359 -6.78 -22.69 8.18
CA VAL A 359 -7.45 -22.96 9.46
C VAL A 359 -8.94 -23.01 9.17
N PRO A 360 -9.60 -24.16 9.21
CA PRO A 360 -11.05 -24.20 9.18
C PRO A 360 -11.56 -23.59 10.49
N ALA A 361 -12.63 -22.83 10.41
CA ALA A 361 -13.37 -22.29 11.55
C ALA A 361 -13.96 -23.44 12.39
N THR A 362 -13.17 -24.03 13.30
CA THR A 362 -13.65 -24.94 14.35
C THR A 362 -12.82 -24.72 15.62
N LEU A 363 -13.13 -23.65 16.32
CA LEU A 363 -12.81 -23.47 17.73
C LEU A 363 -14.04 -22.96 18.48
N ALA A 364 -15.11 -23.75 18.44
CA ALA A 364 -16.18 -23.70 19.43
C ALA A 364 -16.19 -25.06 20.11
N ALA A 365 -15.70 -25.13 21.33
CA ALA A 365 -15.99 -26.05 22.41
C ALA A 365 -14.73 -26.44 23.20
N LEU A 366 -14.37 -25.63 24.18
CA LEU A 366 -13.75 -26.09 25.43
C LEU A 366 -14.11 -25.04 26.52
N ARG A 367 -15.38 -25.05 26.90
CA ARG A 367 -15.79 -24.70 28.25
C ARG A 367 -16.30 -25.98 28.90
N GLY A 368 -15.66 -26.35 29.99
CA GLY A 368 -16.18 -27.39 30.87
C GLY A 368 -15.08 -28.18 31.59
N LYS A 369 -14.51 -27.67 32.61
CA LYS A 369 -14.48 -28.11 34.03
C LYS A 369 -13.46 -27.31 34.82
#